data_24b64e58512c613577f0818eb325c2bd
#
_entry.id   24b64e58512c613577f0818eb325c2bd
#
_cell.length_a   1.000
_cell.length_b   1.000
_cell.length_c   1.000
_cell.angle_alpha   90.00
_cell.angle_beta   90.00
_cell.angle_gamma   90.00
#
_symmetry.space_group_name_H-M   'P 1'
#
loop_
_entity.id
_entity.type
_entity.pdbx_description
1 polymer ?
#
loop_
_entity_poly.entity_id
_entity_poly.type
_entity_poly.pdbx_seq_one_letter_code
_entity_poly.pdbx_strand_id
1 'polypeptide(L)'
;MKISVVIPAFNEEKLLGATLGSIQAGGAAFADLGWTMEIIVCDNHSTDATAALARAAAARVVSEPVNQIARARNTGAAAADGDWLIFVDADSRPGRELFAEVAAAIQSGRCLAGGSTVRMDQSSLLGDAGTGLWNLISRMMKWSAGSFIFCQTAAFRKVGGFN
;
A
#
# COMPACT_ATOMS: atom_id res chain seq x y z
N MET A 1 12.12 -6.79 -12.69
CA MET A 1 11.58 -5.63 -11.95
C MET A 1 11.21 -6.09 -10.56
N LYS A 2 11.46 -5.29 -9.53
CA LYS A 2 11.09 -5.58 -8.14
C LYS A 2 10.08 -4.54 -7.63
N ILE A 3 9.06 -5.01 -6.92
CA ILE A 3 8.03 -4.19 -6.29
C ILE A 3 8.21 -4.26 -4.77
N SER A 4 8.24 -3.12 -4.08
CA SER A 4 8.21 -3.06 -2.62
C SER A 4 6.84 -2.56 -2.16
N VAL A 5 6.11 -3.42 -1.42
CA VAL A 5 4.86 -3.03 -0.77
C VAL A 5 5.19 -2.55 0.64
N VAL A 6 4.84 -1.31 0.95
CA VAL A 6 5.09 -0.64 2.24
C VAL A 6 3.78 -0.47 2.99
N ILE A 7 3.73 -0.97 4.21
CA ILE A 7 2.53 -0.97 5.06
C ILE A 7 2.86 -0.22 6.35
N PRO A 8 2.40 1.03 6.54
CA PRO A 8 2.46 1.67 7.84
C PRO A 8 1.44 1.01 8.77
N ALA A 9 1.84 0.60 9.96
CA ALA A 9 0.96 -0.09 10.90
C ALA A 9 1.12 0.47 12.33
N PHE A 10 -0.01 0.78 12.98
CA PHE A 10 -0.07 1.19 14.37
C PHE A 10 -1.25 0.52 15.07
N ASN A 11 -0.97 -0.46 15.96
CA ASN A 11 -1.98 -1.23 16.69
C ASN A 11 -3.01 -1.91 15.76
N GLU A 12 -2.52 -2.65 14.78
CA GLU A 12 -3.33 -3.31 13.74
C GLU A 12 -3.33 -4.85 13.88
N GLU A 13 -3.12 -5.39 15.08
CA GLU A 13 -3.08 -6.85 15.31
C GLU A 13 -4.30 -7.60 14.79
N LYS A 14 -5.48 -6.94 14.73
CA LYS A 14 -6.74 -7.56 14.29
C LYS A 14 -6.89 -7.65 12.78
N LEU A 15 -6.33 -6.71 12.02
CA LEU A 15 -6.58 -6.56 10.58
C LEU A 15 -5.35 -6.89 9.73
N LEU A 16 -4.14 -6.65 10.23
CA LEU A 16 -2.89 -6.79 9.50
C LEU A 16 -2.71 -8.19 8.89
N GLY A 17 -3.10 -9.26 9.59
CA GLY A 17 -2.98 -10.62 9.07
C GLY A 17 -3.78 -10.84 7.78
N ALA A 18 -5.01 -10.32 7.72
CA ALA A 18 -5.86 -10.39 6.54
C ALA A 18 -5.32 -9.52 5.39
N THR A 19 -4.79 -8.34 5.72
CA THR A 19 -4.13 -7.45 4.76
C THR A 19 -2.91 -8.11 4.13
N LEU A 20 -2.02 -8.70 4.94
CA LEU A 20 -0.83 -9.41 4.45
C LEU A 20 -1.19 -10.60 3.56
N GLY A 21 -2.19 -11.40 3.95
CA GLY A 21 -2.69 -12.52 3.13
C GLY A 21 -3.24 -12.04 1.78
N SER A 22 -3.99 -10.93 1.77
CA SER A 22 -4.52 -10.33 0.54
C SER A 22 -3.41 -9.84 -0.39
N ILE A 23 -2.38 -9.16 0.16
CA ILE A 23 -1.23 -8.66 -0.60
C ILE A 23 -0.41 -9.83 -1.17
N GLN A 24 -0.15 -10.88 -0.37
CA GLN A 24 0.58 -12.07 -0.84
C GLN A 24 -0.15 -12.76 -1.98
N ALA A 25 -1.46 -12.96 -1.84
CA ALA A 25 -2.29 -13.54 -2.91
C ALA A 25 -2.33 -12.64 -4.16
N GLY A 26 -2.48 -11.33 -3.97
CA GLY A 26 -2.49 -10.35 -5.05
C GLY A 26 -1.16 -10.27 -5.81
N GLY A 27 -0.05 -10.49 -5.12
CA GLY A 27 1.31 -10.47 -5.69
C GLY A 27 1.55 -11.49 -6.81
N ALA A 28 0.70 -12.52 -6.92
CA ALA A 28 0.71 -13.44 -8.07
C ALA A 28 0.60 -12.71 -9.42
N ALA A 29 -0.08 -11.55 -9.48
CA ALA A 29 -0.16 -10.74 -10.69
C ALA A 29 1.21 -10.22 -11.16
N PHE A 30 2.14 -9.98 -10.23
CA PHE A 30 3.52 -9.60 -10.56
C PHE A 30 4.37 -10.81 -10.93
N ALA A 31 4.18 -11.93 -10.22
CA ALA A 31 4.90 -13.18 -10.51
C ALA A 31 4.61 -13.70 -11.92
N ASP A 32 3.38 -13.57 -12.42
CA ASP A 32 3.00 -13.92 -13.79
C ASP A 32 3.81 -13.14 -14.85
N LEU A 33 4.35 -11.97 -14.48
CA LEU A 33 5.20 -11.13 -15.33
C LEU A 33 6.71 -11.34 -15.09
N GLY A 34 7.07 -12.30 -14.24
CA GLY A 34 8.46 -12.54 -13.82
C GLY A 34 9.02 -11.44 -12.91
N TRP A 35 8.15 -10.65 -12.26
CA TRP A 35 8.57 -9.63 -11.30
C TRP A 35 8.61 -10.23 -9.88
N THR A 36 9.46 -9.66 -9.05
CA THR A 36 9.56 -10.05 -7.64
C THR A 36 8.85 -9.01 -6.77
N MET A 37 8.38 -9.45 -5.60
CA MET A 37 7.73 -8.57 -4.62
C MET A 37 8.34 -8.80 -3.24
N GLU A 38 8.56 -7.73 -2.49
CA GLU A 38 8.82 -7.75 -1.06
C GLU A 38 7.72 -7.00 -0.31
N ILE A 39 7.49 -7.38 0.95
CA ILE A 39 6.54 -6.71 1.84
C ILE A 39 7.33 -6.15 3.03
N ILE A 40 7.15 -4.85 3.28
CA ILE A 40 7.78 -4.12 4.38
C ILE A 40 6.66 -3.56 5.25
N VAL A 41 6.59 -3.99 6.50
CA VAL A 41 5.71 -3.40 7.50
C VAL A 41 6.51 -2.42 8.34
N CYS A 42 6.11 -1.16 8.31
CA CYS A 42 6.67 -0.15 9.21
C CYS A 42 5.81 -0.09 10.47
N ASP A 43 6.30 -0.70 11.53
CA ASP A 43 5.69 -0.63 12.86
C ASP A 43 5.88 0.78 13.44
N ASN A 44 4.79 1.51 13.51
CA ASN A 44 4.76 2.91 13.92
C ASN A 44 4.48 3.06 15.43
N HIS A 45 5.35 2.43 16.24
CA HIS A 45 5.24 2.48 17.71
C HIS A 45 4.04 1.72 18.27
N SER A 46 3.71 0.54 17.71
CA SER A 46 2.64 -0.33 18.22
C SER A 46 2.94 -0.88 19.60
N THR A 47 1.90 -1.06 20.40
CA THR A 47 1.94 -1.64 21.75
C THR A 47 1.30 -3.03 21.83
N ASP A 48 0.74 -3.51 20.72
CA ASP A 48 0.07 -4.80 20.55
C ASP A 48 0.94 -5.81 19.78
N ALA A 49 0.36 -6.89 19.26
CA ALA A 49 1.06 -7.95 18.54
C ALA A 49 1.37 -7.61 17.07
N THR A 50 1.13 -6.37 16.60
CA THR A 50 1.29 -5.95 15.20
C THR A 50 2.64 -6.38 14.60
N ALA A 51 3.75 -6.01 15.23
CA ALA A 51 5.10 -6.31 14.73
C ALA A 51 5.41 -7.82 14.74
N ALA A 52 4.89 -8.57 15.73
CA ALA A 52 5.08 -10.02 15.81
C ALA A 52 4.33 -10.74 14.69
N LEU A 53 3.09 -10.34 14.42
CA LEU A 53 2.27 -10.87 13.31
C LEU A 53 2.90 -10.60 11.95
N ALA A 54 3.45 -9.40 11.73
CA ALA A 54 4.14 -9.06 10.49
C ALA A 54 5.35 -10.00 10.24
N ARG A 55 6.19 -10.23 11.27
CA ARG A 55 7.33 -11.16 11.17
C ARG A 55 6.89 -12.61 10.90
N ALA A 56 5.83 -13.07 11.58
CA ALA A 56 5.27 -14.41 11.38
C ALA A 56 4.76 -14.62 9.94
N ALA A 57 4.30 -13.57 9.28
CA ALA A 57 3.90 -13.57 7.87
C ALA A 57 5.05 -13.36 6.89
N ALA A 58 6.31 -13.49 7.34
CA ALA A 58 7.53 -13.30 6.56
C ALA A 58 7.68 -11.88 5.95
N ALA A 59 7.00 -10.87 6.49
CA ALA A 59 7.24 -9.49 6.12
C ALA A 59 8.52 -8.95 6.79
N ARG A 60 9.25 -8.09 6.08
CA ARG A 60 10.34 -7.33 6.67
C ARG A 60 9.75 -6.24 7.57
N VAL A 61 10.13 -6.22 8.85
CA VAL A 61 9.64 -5.23 9.81
C VAL A 61 10.70 -4.18 10.06
N VAL A 62 10.33 -2.92 9.92
CA VAL A 62 11.12 -1.74 10.33
C VAL A 62 10.31 -0.95 11.35
N SER A 63 10.97 -0.14 12.19
CA SER A 63 10.31 0.61 13.25
C SER A 63 10.46 2.12 13.04
N GLU A 64 9.35 2.85 13.23
CA GLU A 64 9.33 4.31 13.30
C GLU A 64 8.82 4.72 14.68
N PRO A 65 9.66 5.34 15.54
CA PRO A 65 9.31 5.62 16.92
C PRO A 65 8.31 6.77 17.09
N VAL A 66 8.16 7.64 16.07
CA VAL A 66 7.22 8.74 16.12
C VAL A 66 5.92 8.32 15.46
N ASN A 67 4.82 8.27 16.22
CA ASN A 67 3.52 7.88 15.68
C ASN A 67 2.97 8.97 14.74
N GLN A 68 3.36 8.84 13.47
CA GLN A 68 2.94 9.70 12.36
C GLN A 68 2.99 8.90 11.05
N ILE A 69 1.86 8.79 10.37
CA ILE A 69 1.71 7.95 9.18
C ILE A 69 2.67 8.33 8.04
N ALA A 70 2.91 9.62 7.82
CA ALA A 70 3.85 10.09 6.79
C ALA A 70 5.28 9.61 7.07
N ARG A 71 5.70 9.66 8.35
CA ARG A 71 7.01 9.16 8.78
C ARG A 71 7.11 7.65 8.61
N ALA A 72 6.07 6.91 9.02
CA ALA A 72 6.04 5.46 8.87
C ALA A 72 6.13 5.03 7.39
N ARG A 73 5.42 5.71 6.50
CA ARG A 73 5.53 5.49 5.05
C ARG A 73 6.95 5.80 4.54
N ASN A 74 7.55 6.90 4.96
CA ASN A 74 8.89 7.29 4.56
C ASN A 74 9.95 6.32 5.09
N THR A 75 9.85 5.90 6.35
CA THR A 75 10.76 4.92 6.96
C THR A 75 10.66 3.56 6.26
N GLY A 76 9.45 3.10 5.93
CA GLY A 76 9.24 1.90 5.15
C GLY A 76 9.83 2.01 3.74
N ALA A 77 9.61 3.14 3.07
CA ALA A 77 10.16 3.40 1.73
C ALA A 77 11.69 3.52 1.72
N ALA A 78 12.30 4.02 2.78
CA ALA A 78 13.76 4.08 2.93
C ALA A 78 14.39 2.68 3.02
N ALA A 79 13.65 1.71 3.58
CA ALA A 79 14.07 0.31 3.67
C ALA A 79 13.82 -0.49 2.39
N ALA A 80 13.07 0.07 1.44
CA ALA A 80 12.69 -0.58 0.19
C ALA A 80 13.81 -0.54 -0.85
N ASP A 81 13.98 -1.63 -1.61
CA ASP A 81 14.92 -1.74 -2.71
C ASP A 81 14.27 -2.04 -4.07
N GLY A 82 12.92 -2.02 -4.13
CA GLY A 82 12.16 -2.19 -5.36
C GLY A 82 12.25 -0.99 -6.31
N ASP A 83 12.03 -1.26 -7.59
CA ASP A 83 11.94 -0.25 -8.66
C ASP A 83 10.69 0.63 -8.47
N TRP A 84 9.63 0.04 -7.90
CA TRP A 84 8.37 0.68 -7.60
C TRP A 84 7.96 0.43 -6.15
N LEU A 85 7.35 1.44 -5.54
CA LEU A 85 6.75 1.40 -4.22
C LEU A 85 5.23 1.30 -4.36
N ILE A 86 4.61 0.48 -3.52
CA ILE A 86 3.16 0.44 -3.32
C ILE A 86 2.91 0.66 -1.85
N PHE A 87 2.21 1.73 -1.48
CA PHE A 87 1.77 1.99 -0.10
C PHE A 87 0.37 1.43 0.08
N VAL A 88 0.18 0.61 1.10
CA VAL A 88 -1.11 -0.02 1.45
C VAL A 88 -1.34 0.18 2.93
N ASP A 89 -2.52 0.67 3.32
CA ASP A 89 -2.87 0.79 4.73
C ASP A 89 -3.10 -0.59 5.36
N ALA A 90 -2.78 -0.74 6.65
CA ALA A 90 -2.75 -2.02 7.36
C ALA A 90 -4.13 -2.70 7.54
N ASP A 91 -5.21 -1.98 7.25
CA ASP A 91 -6.61 -2.41 7.27
C ASP A 91 -7.22 -2.64 5.87
N SER A 92 -6.41 -2.48 4.82
CA SER A 92 -6.86 -2.60 3.42
C SER A 92 -6.64 -4.00 2.86
N ARG A 93 -7.51 -4.44 1.94
CA ARG A 93 -7.44 -5.76 1.30
C ARG A 93 -7.38 -5.64 -0.23
N PRO A 94 -6.23 -5.25 -0.80
CA PRO A 94 -6.08 -5.13 -2.24
C PRO A 94 -6.13 -6.51 -2.91
N GLY A 95 -7.07 -6.71 -3.84
CA GLY A 95 -7.20 -7.95 -4.59
C GLY A 95 -6.21 -8.08 -5.74
N ARG A 96 -6.09 -9.29 -6.32
CA ARG A 96 -5.22 -9.56 -7.48
C ARG A 96 -5.50 -8.66 -8.68
N GLU A 97 -6.76 -8.32 -8.92
CA GLU A 97 -7.17 -7.44 -10.02
C GLU A 97 -6.52 -6.06 -9.92
N LEU A 98 -6.49 -5.48 -8.71
CA LEU A 98 -5.85 -4.19 -8.47
C LEU A 98 -4.34 -4.25 -8.75
N PHE A 99 -3.65 -5.31 -8.33
CA PHE A 99 -2.24 -5.50 -8.63
C PHE A 99 -1.97 -5.70 -10.12
N ALA A 100 -2.87 -6.39 -10.84
CA ALA A 100 -2.80 -6.53 -12.29
C ALA A 100 -2.98 -5.18 -13.02
N GLU A 101 -3.91 -4.34 -12.55
CA GLU A 101 -4.08 -2.98 -13.07
C GLU A 101 -2.83 -2.11 -12.82
N VAL A 102 -2.22 -2.21 -11.64
CA VAL A 102 -0.95 -1.54 -11.33
C VAL A 102 0.15 -2.03 -12.26
N ALA A 103 0.27 -3.33 -12.47
CA ALA A 103 1.26 -3.90 -13.38
C ALA A 103 1.08 -3.38 -14.82
N ALA A 104 -0.16 -3.34 -15.33
CA ALA A 104 -0.47 -2.79 -16.64
C ALA A 104 -0.14 -1.29 -16.74
N ALA A 105 -0.44 -0.52 -15.69
CA ALA A 105 -0.08 0.90 -15.63
C ALA A 105 1.43 1.10 -15.69
N ILE A 106 2.20 0.33 -14.93
CA ILE A 106 3.67 0.37 -14.93
C ILE A 106 4.23 -0.01 -16.31
N GLN A 107 3.75 -1.11 -16.91
CA GLN A 107 4.18 -1.56 -18.24
C GLN A 107 3.88 -0.54 -19.33
N SER A 108 2.83 0.27 -19.18
CA SER A 108 2.50 1.31 -20.16
C SER A 108 3.59 2.39 -20.31
N GLY A 109 4.46 2.54 -19.31
CA GLY A 109 5.52 3.57 -19.28
C GLY A 109 5.00 5.02 -19.23
N ARG A 110 3.68 5.21 -19.07
CA ARG A 110 3.04 6.54 -19.14
C ARG A 110 2.75 7.19 -17.80
N CYS A 111 3.04 6.50 -16.68
CA CYS A 111 2.82 7.04 -15.35
C CYS A 111 4.07 6.93 -14.48
N LEU A 112 4.23 7.85 -13.54
CA LEU A 112 5.25 7.81 -12.48
C LEU A 112 4.63 7.48 -11.12
N ALA A 113 3.33 7.67 -10.98
CA ALA A 113 2.55 7.40 -9.78
C ALA A 113 1.07 7.24 -10.11
N GLY A 114 0.34 6.60 -9.21
CA GLY A 114 -1.11 6.45 -9.28
C GLY A 114 -1.67 5.97 -7.95
N GLY A 115 -2.98 5.80 -7.90
CA GLY A 115 -3.69 5.26 -6.73
C GLY A 115 -4.98 4.59 -7.15
N SER A 116 -5.61 3.87 -6.21
CA SER A 116 -6.90 3.22 -6.44
C SER A 116 -8.06 4.08 -5.95
N THR A 117 -9.26 3.73 -6.43
CA THR A 117 -10.53 4.15 -5.81
C THR A 117 -10.79 3.31 -4.57
N VAL A 118 -11.46 3.90 -3.57
CA VAL A 118 -11.84 3.20 -2.33
C VAL A 118 -13.19 2.52 -2.50
N ARG A 119 -13.32 1.32 -1.92
CA ARG A 119 -14.59 0.62 -1.70
C ARG A 119 -14.66 0.23 -0.23
N MET A 120 -15.77 0.53 0.43
CA MET A 120 -15.98 0.16 1.83
C MET A 120 -16.58 -1.24 1.95
N ASP A 121 -16.12 -2.03 2.91
CA ASP A 121 -16.65 -3.39 3.16
C ASP A 121 -18.08 -3.39 3.74
N GLN A 122 -18.47 -2.31 4.44
CA GLN A 122 -19.83 -2.16 4.96
C GLN A 122 -20.66 -1.31 4.00
N SER A 123 -21.55 -1.96 3.24
CA SER A 123 -22.49 -1.26 2.37
C SER A 123 -23.60 -0.63 3.21
N SER A 124 -23.69 0.70 3.17
CA SER A 124 -24.87 1.45 3.55
C SER A 124 -25.22 2.40 2.40
N LEU A 125 -26.51 2.62 2.14
CA LEU A 125 -26.95 3.50 1.03
C LEU A 125 -26.26 4.88 1.06
N LEU A 126 -26.05 5.45 2.25
CA LEU A 126 -25.36 6.73 2.43
C LEU A 126 -23.83 6.60 2.27
N GLY A 127 -23.24 5.49 2.74
CA GLY A 127 -21.82 5.21 2.59
C GLY A 127 -21.43 4.94 1.13
N ASP A 128 -22.23 4.19 0.40
CA ASP A 128 -22.00 3.87 -1.01
C ASP A 128 -22.15 5.12 -1.89
N ALA A 129 -23.17 5.98 -1.60
CA ALA A 129 -23.33 7.26 -2.28
C ALA A 129 -22.15 8.22 -2.01
N GLY A 130 -21.71 8.31 -0.75
CA GLY A 130 -20.56 9.13 -0.36
C GLY A 130 -19.25 8.65 -0.98
N THR A 131 -19.02 7.34 -0.98
CA THR A 131 -17.82 6.73 -1.61
C THR A 131 -17.86 6.89 -3.14
N GLY A 132 -19.02 6.74 -3.76
CA GLY A 132 -19.21 6.97 -5.20
C GLY A 132 -18.91 8.41 -5.60
N LEU A 133 -19.40 9.39 -4.85
CA LEU A 133 -19.12 10.81 -5.07
C LEU A 133 -17.63 11.12 -4.85
N TRP A 134 -17.03 10.60 -3.77
CA TRP A 134 -15.59 10.74 -3.52
C TRP A 134 -14.76 10.18 -4.68
N ASN A 135 -15.07 8.97 -5.14
CA ASN A 135 -14.37 8.34 -6.25
C ASN A 135 -14.50 9.14 -7.56
N LEU A 136 -15.67 9.76 -7.81
CA LEU A 136 -15.86 10.63 -8.96
C LEU A 136 -14.98 11.89 -8.86
N ILE A 137 -15.01 12.58 -7.71
CA ILE A 137 -14.22 13.79 -7.45
C ILE A 137 -12.73 13.47 -7.53
N SER A 138 -12.27 12.39 -6.88
CA SER A 138 -10.86 11.99 -6.86
C SER A 138 -10.32 11.68 -8.25
N ARG A 139 -11.13 11.05 -9.13
CA ARG A 139 -10.77 10.82 -10.54
C ARG A 139 -10.65 12.12 -11.33
N MET A 140 -11.61 13.04 -11.16
CA MET A 140 -11.59 14.35 -11.84
C MET A 140 -10.41 15.22 -11.40
N MET A 141 -10.12 15.25 -10.09
CA MET A 141 -9.06 16.05 -9.50
C MET A 141 -7.70 15.35 -9.53
N LYS A 142 -7.63 14.08 -10.00
CA LYS A 142 -6.44 13.22 -9.94
C LYS A 142 -5.89 13.05 -8.52
N TRP A 143 -6.80 13.07 -7.54
CA TRP A 143 -6.46 12.80 -6.14
C TRP A 143 -6.53 11.30 -5.90
N SER A 144 -5.53 10.72 -5.23
CA SER A 144 -5.58 9.34 -4.79
C SER A 144 -6.05 9.28 -3.34
N ALA A 145 -6.94 8.34 -3.03
CA ALA A 145 -7.23 7.99 -1.64
C ALA A 145 -5.94 7.41 -1.02
N GLY A 146 -5.60 7.83 0.19
CA GLY A 146 -4.34 7.49 0.84
C GLY A 146 -4.13 6.01 1.13
N SER A 147 -5.19 5.18 1.06
CA SER A 147 -5.17 3.75 1.40
C SER A 147 -4.40 2.86 0.41
N PHE A 148 -4.24 3.31 -0.86
CA PHE A 148 -3.46 2.60 -1.86
C PHE A 148 -2.84 3.59 -2.86
N ILE A 149 -1.52 3.69 -2.83
CA ILE A 149 -0.74 4.58 -3.71
C ILE A 149 0.42 3.78 -4.27
N PHE A 150 0.70 3.89 -5.57
CA PHE A 150 1.92 3.34 -6.15
C PHE A 150 2.72 4.43 -6.85
N CYS A 151 4.04 4.33 -6.82
CA CYS A 151 4.93 5.29 -7.48
C CYS A 151 6.30 4.67 -7.80
N GLN A 152 6.96 5.23 -8.82
CA GLN A 152 8.33 4.89 -9.12
C GLN A 152 9.25 5.33 -7.97
N THR A 153 10.11 4.43 -7.49
CA THR A 153 10.98 4.67 -6.33
C THR A 153 11.90 5.89 -6.54
N ALA A 154 12.46 6.04 -7.74
CA ALA A 154 13.30 7.19 -8.06
C ALA A 154 12.53 8.51 -8.02
N ALA A 155 11.28 8.54 -8.52
CA ALA A 155 10.42 9.72 -8.46
C ALA A 155 10.04 10.07 -7.01
N PHE A 156 9.69 9.06 -6.20
CA PHE A 156 9.38 9.23 -4.77
C PHE A 156 10.55 9.85 -4.00
N ARG A 157 11.76 9.33 -4.19
CA ARG A 157 12.98 9.85 -3.57
C ARG A 157 13.28 11.28 -4.02
N LYS A 158 13.05 11.60 -5.29
CA LYS A 158 13.29 12.95 -5.84
C LYS A 158 12.39 14.02 -5.24
N VAL A 159 11.14 13.71 -4.91
CA VAL A 159 10.20 14.65 -4.28
C VAL A 159 10.33 14.73 -2.76
N GLY A 160 11.16 13.87 -2.13
CA GLY A 160 11.43 13.88 -0.69
C GLY A 160 10.42 13.09 0.16
N GLY A 161 9.53 12.32 -0.47
CA GLY A 161 8.55 11.47 0.22
C GLY A 161 7.27 12.18 0.62
N PHE A 162 6.61 11.67 1.67
CA PHE A 162 5.41 12.27 2.27
C PHE A 162 5.80 13.36 3.29
N ASN A 163 5.02 14.43 3.35
CA ASN A 163 5.15 15.52 4.33
C ASN A 163 4.23 15.32 5.53
#